data_bf5b0a1938c5d5d079a5da78e9de9f5d
#
_entry.id   bf5b0a1938c5d5d079a5da78e9de9f5d
#
_cell.length_a   1.000
_cell.length_b   1.000
_cell.length_c   1.000
_cell.angle_alpha   90.00
_cell.angle_beta   90.00
_cell.angle_gamma   90.00
#
_symmetry.space_group_name_H-M   'P 1'
#
loop_
_entity.id
_entity.type
_entity.pdbx_description
1 polymer ?
#
loop_
_entity_poly.entity_id
_entity_poly.type
_entity_poly.pdbx_seq_one_letter_code
_entity_poly.pdbx_strand_id
1 'polypeptide(L)'
;MNIDTHLIERYLQDEPVYADADAWIFRNTDPIDPRRHDVVHELCRQVCGLRWPCFNPALHARLFPHLDAVLEEMTIILIAASSDVPTYLCEHDGQQHLVIDLIQVANLTRIVPAMMHIICNFISLTCAQRCIASDFPGSPVSYAQQLDLCCFRDGLANWLAWGSDVQDYQFQDGLLKSAMRLLNEAYGESDPALQRLILTRVPALPFWKQFPLVAGMLTFHDAYQRGGIEAVHALYRSGWQAFCPRIIQKKTSAEAD
;
A
#
# COMPACT_ATOMS: atom_id res chain seq x y z
N MET A 1 1.66 -3.50 17.30
CA MET A 1 1.35 -4.39 16.17
C MET A 1 1.30 -5.81 16.66
N ASN A 2 0.25 -6.52 16.39
CA ASN A 2 0.08 -7.94 16.71
C ASN A 2 0.30 -8.77 15.45
N ILE A 3 1.10 -9.85 15.55
CA ILE A 3 1.30 -10.81 14.46
C ILE A 3 0.70 -12.14 14.91
N ASP A 4 -0.34 -12.54 14.22
CA ASP A 4 -1.03 -13.80 14.48
C ASP A 4 -0.45 -14.90 13.59
N THR A 5 0.08 -15.94 14.22
CA THR A 5 0.76 -17.08 13.59
C THR A 5 0.02 -18.40 13.76
N HIS A 6 -1.15 -18.41 14.39
CA HIS A 6 -1.83 -19.66 14.75
C HIS A 6 -2.10 -20.57 13.55
N LEU A 7 -2.43 -19.99 12.38
CA LEU A 7 -2.65 -20.76 11.15
C LEU A 7 -1.34 -21.30 10.54
N ILE A 8 -0.22 -20.59 10.74
CA ILE A 8 1.10 -21.09 10.34
C ILE A 8 1.55 -22.25 11.23
N GLU A 9 1.30 -22.14 12.53
CA GLU A 9 1.64 -23.23 13.48
C GLU A 9 0.88 -24.51 13.12
N ARG A 10 -0.41 -24.43 12.83
CA ARG A 10 -1.22 -25.56 12.34
C ARG A 10 -0.68 -26.12 11.03
N TYR A 11 -0.36 -25.25 10.07
CA TYR A 11 0.24 -25.66 8.79
C TYR A 11 1.54 -26.44 8.97
N LEU A 12 2.44 -25.96 9.84
CA LEU A 12 3.72 -26.61 10.11
C LEU A 12 3.60 -27.92 10.86
N GLN A 13 2.46 -28.17 11.52
CA GLN A 13 2.14 -29.42 12.23
C GLN A 13 1.31 -30.39 11.37
N ASP A 14 1.10 -30.08 10.09
CA ASP A 14 0.24 -30.84 9.17
C ASP A 14 -1.23 -30.96 9.66
N GLU A 15 -1.67 -30.00 10.49
CA GLU A 15 -3.05 -29.93 10.95
C GLU A 15 -3.97 -29.25 9.93
N PRO A 16 -5.28 -29.52 9.94
CA PRO A 16 -6.24 -28.83 9.10
C PRO A 16 -6.20 -27.30 9.33
N VAL A 17 -5.81 -26.54 8.32
CA VAL A 17 -5.70 -25.08 8.40
C VAL A 17 -7.07 -24.40 8.32
N TYR A 18 -8.02 -25.09 7.68
CA TYR A 18 -9.39 -24.59 7.50
C TYR A 18 -10.28 -25.12 8.64
N ALA A 19 -10.50 -24.30 9.65
CA ALA A 19 -11.61 -24.48 10.58
C ALA A 19 -12.74 -23.49 10.25
N ASP A 20 -13.99 -23.85 10.54
CA ASP A 20 -15.14 -22.96 10.28
C ASP A 20 -14.97 -21.59 10.96
N ALA A 21 -14.34 -21.56 12.14
CA ALA A 21 -14.06 -20.34 12.88
C ALA A 21 -13.12 -19.36 12.12
N ASP A 22 -12.24 -19.87 11.25
CA ASP A 22 -11.24 -19.10 10.53
C ASP A 22 -11.64 -18.85 9.06
N ALA A 23 -12.83 -19.32 8.64
CA ALA A 23 -13.27 -19.22 7.23
C ALA A 23 -13.30 -17.77 6.70
N TRP A 24 -13.52 -16.80 7.57
CA TRP A 24 -13.52 -15.37 7.23
C TRP A 24 -12.15 -14.83 6.78
N ILE A 25 -11.06 -15.53 7.13
CA ILE A 25 -9.69 -15.14 6.76
C ILE A 25 -9.42 -15.54 5.30
N PHE A 26 -9.96 -16.66 4.85
CA PHE A 26 -9.57 -17.25 3.58
C PHE A 26 -10.37 -16.69 2.40
N ARG A 27 -9.65 -16.31 1.36
CA ARG A 27 -10.18 -16.09 0.01
C ARG A 27 -9.75 -17.28 -0.86
N ASN A 28 -10.57 -17.72 -1.80
CA ASN A 28 -10.26 -18.74 -2.81
C ASN A 28 -8.96 -19.52 -2.57
N THR A 29 -9.04 -20.66 -1.93
CA THR A 29 -7.88 -21.40 -1.49
C THR A 29 -7.69 -22.69 -2.28
N ASP A 30 -6.51 -22.84 -2.86
CA ASP A 30 -6.05 -24.11 -3.42
C ASP A 30 -5.41 -25.00 -2.34
N PRO A 31 -5.24 -26.30 -2.59
CA PRO A 31 -4.56 -27.20 -1.67
C PRO A 31 -3.15 -26.69 -1.31
N ILE A 32 -2.83 -26.74 -0.03
CA ILE A 32 -1.53 -26.34 0.53
C ILE A 32 -0.45 -27.26 -0.04
N ASP A 33 0.68 -26.68 -0.49
CA ASP A 33 1.86 -27.44 -0.90
C ASP A 33 2.78 -27.73 0.32
N PRO A 34 2.81 -28.99 0.86
CA PRO A 34 3.60 -29.32 2.03
C PRO A 34 5.11 -29.12 1.83
N ARG A 35 5.59 -29.06 0.59
CA ARG A 35 7.01 -28.84 0.29
C ARG A 35 7.52 -27.43 0.58
N ARG A 36 6.67 -26.54 1.05
CA ARG A 36 7.00 -25.15 1.41
C ARG A 36 7.23 -24.94 2.92
N HIS A 37 7.18 -25.98 3.74
CA HIS A 37 7.31 -25.87 5.20
C HIS A 37 8.56 -25.08 5.64
N ASP A 38 9.73 -25.40 5.09
CA ASP A 38 10.99 -24.72 5.46
C ASP A 38 10.95 -23.22 5.14
N VAL A 39 10.44 -22.86 3.97
CA VAL A 39 10.34 -21.46 3.54
C VAL A 39 9.32 -20.70 4.38
N VAL A 40 8.16 -21.30 4.62
CA VAL A 40 7.08 -20.70 5.44
C VAL A 40 7.57 -20.49 6.87
N HIS A 41 8.23 -21.49 7.47
CA HIS A 41 8.79 -21.38 8.81
C HIS A 41 9.83 -20.25 8.90
N GLU A 42 10.77 -20.19 7.94
CA GLU A 42 11.79 -19.14 7.91
C GLU A 42 11.18 -17.74 7.75
N LEU A 43 10.22 -17.56 6.84
CA LEU A 43 9.54 -16.29 6.65
C LEU A 43 8.77 -15.88 7.92
N CYS A 44 8.01 -16.80 8.51
CA CYS A 44 7.28 -16.55 9.76
C CYS A 44 8.23 -16.09 10.87
N ARG A 45 9.35 -16.81 11.08
CA ARG A 45 10.38 -16.46 12.07
C ARG A 45 10.95 -15.05 11.83
N GLN A 46 11.23 -14.69 10.59
CA GLN A 46 11.76 -13.37 10.24
C GLN A 46 10.72 -12.27 10.47
N VAL A 47 9.47 -12.48 10.07
CA VAL A 47 8.38 -11.51 10.29
C VAL A 47 8.16 -11.27 11.79
N CYS A 48 8.11 -12.32 12.59
CA CYS A 48 7.98 -12.21 14.05
C CYS A 48 9.19 -11.51 14.70
N GLY A 49 10.36 -11.55 14.09
CA GLY A 49 11.57 -10.88 14.54
C GLY A 49 11.70 -9.41 14.14
N LEU A 50 10.78 -8.87 13.33
CA LEU A 50 10.85 -7.48 12.90
C LEU A 50 10.61 -6.52 14.07
N ARG A 51 11.60 -5.67 14.34
CA ARG A 51 11.46 -4.58 15.33
C ARG A 51 10.66 -3.39 14.79
N TRP A 52 10.81 -3.14 13.50
CA TRP A 52 10.13 -2.08 12.78
C TRP A 52 9.72 -2.61 11.39
N PRO A 53 8.45 -2.91 11.17
CA PRO A 53 8.00 -3.60 9.97
C PRO A 53 7.85 -2.70 8.74
N CYS A 54 8.02 -1.37 8.90
CA CYS A 54 7.80 -0.42 7.83
C CYS A 54 9.11 0.01 7.17
N PHE A 55 9.09 0.21 5.85
CA PHE A 55 10.13 0.96 5.17
C PHE A 55 10.10 2.44 5.58
N ASN A 56 11.24 3.10 5.52
CA ASN A 56 11.39 4.52 5.84
C ASN A 56 10.81 4.93 7.21
N PRO A 57 11.18 4.24 8.33
CA PRO A 57 10.56 4.47 9.63
C PRO A 57 10.70 5.91 10.10
N ALA A 58 11.80 6.60 9.80
CA ALA A 58 12.00 8.00 10.15
C ALA A 58 11.02 8.94 9.43
N LEU A 59 10.71 8.65 8.15
CA LEU A 59 9.71 9.41 7.39
C LEU A 59 8.31 9.16 7.93
N HIS A 60 7.96 7.90 8.23
CA HIS A 60 6.68 7.55 8.85
C HIS A 60 6.49 8.28 10.19
N ALA A 61 7.45 8.18 11.10
CA ALA A 61 7.38 8.83 12.41
C ALA A 61 7.27 10.35 12.32
N ARG A 62 7.92 10.98 11.32
CA ARG A 62 7.85 12.42 11.11
C ARG A 62 6.51 12.88 10.53
N LEU A 63 5.92 12.08 9.64
CA LEU A 63 4.64 12.41 8.99
C LEU A 63 3.44 12.09 9.88
N PHE A 64 3.51 11.00 10.65
CA PHE A 64 2.39 10.46 11.42
C PHE A 64 2.69 10.48 12.92
N PRO A 65 2.33 11.56 13.64
CA PRO A 65 2.59 11.68 15.09
C PRO A 65 1.94 10.57 15.94
N HIS A 66 0.86 9.93 15.43
CA HIS A 66 0.13 8.85 16.10
C HIS A 66 0.47 7.45 15.55
N LEU A 67 1.59 7.32 14.85
CA LEU A 67 2.03 6.07 14.25
C LEU A 67 2.04 4.89 15.23
N ASP A 68 2.50 5.09 16.46
CA ASP A 68 2.59 4.03 17.47
C ASP A 68 1.20 3.48 17.81
N ALA A 69 0.19 4.36 17.96
CA ALA A 69 -1.19 3.93 18.21
C ALA A 69 -1.74 3.09 17.02
N VAL A 70 -1.49 3.52 15.79
CA VAL A 70 -1.91 2.76 14.59
C VAL A 70 -1.22 1.40 14.53
N LEU A 71 0.07 1.34 14.89
CA LEU A 71 0.81 0.07 14.94
C LEU A 71 0.29 -0.87 16.04
N GLU A 72 -0.06 -0.34 17.21
CA GLU A 72 -0.63 -1.13 18.31
C GLU A 72 -1.96 -1.77 17.94
N GLU A 73 -2.82 -1.07 17.23
CA GLU A 73 -4.12 -1.55 16.76
C GLU A 73 -4.02 -2.48 15.53
N MET A 74 -2.87 -2.51 14.86
CA MET A 74 -2.71 -3.27 13.62
C MET A 74 -2.46 -4.75 13.91
N THR A 75 -3.34 -5.61 13.40
CA THR A 75 -3.16 -7.06 13.40
C THR A 75 -2.79 -7.55 12.00
N ILE A 76 -1.72 -8.33 11.94
CA ILE A 76 -1.25 -9.03 10.74
C ILE A 76 -1.49 -10.52 10.97
N ILE A 77 -2.25 -11.16 10.09
CA ILE A 77 -2.50 -12.59 10.11
C ILE A 77 -1.62 -13.23 9.04
N LEU A 78 -0.75 -14.14 9.45
CA LEU A 78 0.06 -14.92 8.53
C LEU A 78 -0.65 -16.21 8.18
N ILE A 79 -0.74 -16.52 6.89
CA ILE A 79 -1.35 -17.76 6.39
C ILE A 79 -0.41 -18.47 5.41
N ALA A 80 -0.68 -19.76 5.20
CA ALA A 80 -0.04 -20.61 4.20
C ALA A 80 -1.12 -21.35 3.43
N ALA A 81 -1.74 -20.68 2.44
CA ALA A 81 -2.99 -21.14 1.84
C ALA A 81 -3.03 -21.12 0.30
N SER A 82 -1.98 -20.68 -0.37
CA SER A 82 -1.99 -20.49 -1.84
C SER A 82 -3.20 -19.71 -2.36
N SER A 83 -3.54 -18.60 -1.67
CA SER A 83 -4.61 -17.71 -2.11
C SER A 83 -4.31 -17.07 -3.47
N ASP A 84 -5.30 -16.43 -4.11
CA ASP A 84 -5.16 -15.77 -5.41
C ASP A 84 -4.27 -14.52 -5.39
N VAL A 85 -4.04 -13.96 -4.20
CA VAL A 85 -3.22 -12.76 -3.98
C VAL A 85 -2.29 -12.93 -2.77
N PRO A 86 -1.10 -12.32 -2.77
CA PRO A 86 -0.13 -12.46 -1.67
C PRO A 86 -0.56 -11.72 -0.39
N THR A 87 -1.46 -10.74 -0.52
CA THR A 87 -1.93 -9.94 0.62
C THR A 87 -3.31 -9.36 0.33
N TYR A 88 -4.10 -9.19 1.38
CA TYR A 88 -5.41 -8.53 1.33
C TYR A 88 -5.82 -8.03 2.73
N LEU A 89 -6.80 -7.15 2.73
CA LEU A 89 -7.48 -6.73 3.95
C LEU A 89 -8.76 -7.54 4.12
N CYS A 90 -9.02 -8.01 5.33
CA CYS A 90 -10.29 -8.59 5.71
C CYS A 90 -10.81 -7.91 6.97
N GLU A 91 -12.13 -7.92 7.14
CA GLU A 91 -12.82 -7.33 8.28
C GLU A 91 -13.48 -8.44 9.10
N HIS A 92 -13.25 -8.42 10.41
CA HIS A 92 -13.87 -9.32 11.35
C HIS A 92 -14.16 -8.58 12.66
N ASP A 93 -15.37 -8.71 13.19
CA ASP A 93 -15.84 -8.02 14.41
C ASP A 93 -15.60 -6.49 14.39
N GLY A 94 -15.76 -5.88 13.21
CA GLY A 94 -15.55 -4.45 13.02
C GLY A 94 -14.07 -4.01 13.02
N GLN A 95 -13.14 -4.95 13.05
CA GLN A 95 -11.71 -4.70 12.95
C GLN A 95 -11.17 -5.13 11.59
N GLN A 96 -10.28 -4.34 11.03
CA GLN A 96 -9.62 -4.64 9.77
C GLN A 96 -8.24 -5.27 10.02
N HIS A 97 -8.02 -6.44 9.43
CA HIS A 97 -6.80 -7.22 9.52
C HIS A 97 -6.06 -7.26 8.19
N LEU A 98 -4.73 -7.17 8.24
CA LEU A 98 -3.86 -7.43 7.09
C LEU A 98 -3.54 -8.92 7.05
N VAL A 99 -3.97 -9.62 6.00
CA VAL A 99 -3.61 -11.02 5.76
C VAL A 99 -2.45 -11.09 4.79
N ILE A 100 -1.43 -11.90 5.12
CA ILE A 100 -0.27 -12.16 4.26
C ILE A 100 -0.14 -13.65 4.04
N ASP A 101 -0.26 -14.10 2.80
CA ASP A 101 -0.07 -15.48 2.39
C ASP A 101 1.41 -15.73 2.06
N LEU A 102 2.10 -16.43 2.96
CA LEU A 102 3.53 -16.71 2.83
C LEU A 102 3.86 -17.62 1.65
N ILE A 103 2.93 -18.50 1.22
CA ILE A 103 3.12 -19.33 0.02
C ILE A 103 3.06 -18.44 -1.23
N GLN A 104 2.10 -17.53 -1.32
CA GLN A 104 2.02 -16.61 -2.46
C GLN A 104 3.22 -15.66 -2.51
N VAL A 105 3.66 -15.15 -1.38
CA VAL A 105 4.90 -14.35 -1.32
C VAL A 105 6.10 -15.17 -1.82
N ALA A 106 6.21 -16.45 -1.42
CA ALA A 106 7.28 -17.34 -1.88
C ALA A 106 7.17 -17.69 -3.38
N ASN A 107 5.98 -17.63 -3.98
CA ASN A 107 5.78 -17.84 -5.41
C ASN A 107 6.23 -16.63 -6.26
N LEU A 108 6.19 -15.42 -5.71
CA LEU A 108 6.61 -14.20 -6.40
C LEU A 108 8.13 -14.13 -6.60
N THR A 109 8.91 -14.77 -5.72
CA THR A 109 10.36 -14.82 -5.82
C THR A 109 10.91 -16.05 -5.09
N ARG A 110 12.11 -16.50 -5.47
CA ARG A 110 12.80 -17.63 -4.82
C ARG A 110 13.86 -17.17 -3.79
N ILE A 111 14.03 -15.87 -3.63
CA ILE A 111 15.08 -15.28 -2.80
C ILE A 111 14.44 -14.74 -1.52
N VAL A 112 14.77 -15.32 -0.35
CA VAL A 112 14.20 -14.93 0.94
C VAL A 112 14.30 -13.43 1.23
N PRO A 113 15.43 -12.73 1.01
CA PRO A 113 15.47 -11.28 1.18
C PRO A 113 14.46 -10.50 0.32
N ALA A 114 14.20 -10.96 -0.92
CA ALA A 114 13.18 -10.34 -1.77
C ALA A 114 11.76 -10.64 -1.26
N MET A 115 11.50 -11.85 -0.74
CA MET A 115 10.24 -12.19 -0.08
C MET A 115 9.99 -11.28 1.13
N MET A 116 10.99 -11.08 1.97
CA MET A 116 10.90 -10.17 3.13
C MET A 116 10.67 -8.73 2.69
N HIS A 117 11.31 -8.28 1.62
CA HIS A 117 11.06 -6.96 1.05
C HIS A 117 9.59 -6.78 0.65
N ILE A 118 9.00 -7.78 -0.02
CA ILE A 118 7.58 -7.78 -0.39
C ILE A 118 6.69 -7.67 0.86
N ILE A 119 6.95 -8.47 1.89
CA ILE A 119 6.20 -8.43 3.15
C ILE A 119 6.28 -7.04 3.81
N CYS A 120 7.49 -6.51 3.96
CA CYS A 120 7.70 -5.18 4.54
C CYS A 120 7.03 -4.07 3.71
N ASN A 121 7.02 -4.19 2.37
CA ASN A 121 6.31 -3.26 1.50
C ASN A 121 4.80 -3.26 1.80
N PHE A 122 4.17 -4.42 1.92
CA PHE A 122 2.75 -4.53 2.22
C PHE A 122 2.40 -3.95 3.60
N ILE A 123 3.22 -4.24 4.61
CA ILE A 123 3.02 -3.71 5.96
C ILE A 123 3.18 -2.18 5.96
N SER A 124 4.23 -1.68 5.33
CA SER A 124 4.51 -0.24 5.21
C SER A 124 3.38 0.50 4.50
N LEU A 125 2.89 -0.05 3.38
CA LEU A 125 1.78 0.50 2.60
C LEU A 125 0.51 0.58 3.46
N THR A 126 0.13 -0.53 4.11
CA THR A 126 -1.07 -0.60 4.94
C THR A 126 -1.00 0.35 6.13
N CYS A 127 0.16 0.41 6.80
CA CYS A 127 0.39 1.33 7.91
C CYS A 127 0.22 2.78 7.48
N ALA A 128 0.84 3.20 6.38
CA ALA A 128 0.71 4.55 5.86
C ALA A 128 -0.74 4.89 5.48
N GLN A 129 -1.44 3.98 4.80
CA GLN A 129 -2.84 4.18 4.43
C GLN A 129 -3.75 4.36 5.65
N ARG A 130 -3.53 3.60 6.73
CA ARG A 130 -4.28 3.74 7.99
C ARG A 130 -4.00 5.07 8.68
N CYS A 131 -2.72 5.47 8.77
CA CYS A 131 -2.35 6.77 9.33
C CYS A 131 -3.03 7.92 8.56
N ILE A 132 -3.00 7.88 7.23
CA ILE A 132 -3.63 8.89 6.37
C ILE A 132 -5.15 8.90 6.57
N ALA A 133 -5.79 7.74 6.67
CA ALA A 133 -7.24 7.66 6.90
C ALA A 133 -7.63 8.20 8.28
N SER A 134 -6.79 8.00 9.30
CA SER A 134 -6.98 8.55 10.65
C SER A 134 -6.85 10.09 10.65
N ASP A 135 -5.83 10.63 9.97
CA ASP A 135 -5.60 12.08 9.91
C ASP A 135 -6.62 12.83 9.07
N PHE A 136 -7.14 12.18 8.03
CA PHE A 136 -8.10 12.76 7.08
C PHE A 136 -9.37 11.89 6.99
N PRO A 137 -10.20 11.86 8.05
CA PRO A 137 -11.42 11.07 8.06
C PRO A 137 -12.40 11.57 7.00
N GLY A 138 -13.18 10.65 6.45
CA GLY A 138 -14.21 10.93 5.45
C GLY A 138 -14.03 10.11 4.18
N SER A 139 -15.17 9.86 3.52
CA SER A 139 -15.20 9.09 2.29
C SER A 139 -15.45 10.00 1.10
N PRO A 140 -14.83 9.74 -0.05
CA PRO A 140 -15.10 10.51 -1.26
C PRO A 140 -16.53 10.24 -1.74
N VAL A 141 -17.29 11.30 -2.03
CA VAL A 141 -18.69 11.23 -2.47
C VAL A 141 -18.84 11.47 -3.98
N SER A 142 -17.78 11.89 -4.65
CA SER A 142 -17.77 12.14 -6.09
C SER A 142 -16.59 11.47 -6.78
N TYR A 143 -16.67 11.32 -8.10
CA TYR A 143 -15.59 10.83 -8.93
C TYR A 143 -14.28 11.63 -8.74
N ALA A 144 -14.37 12.96 -8.78
CA ALA A 144 -13.21 13.83 -8.58
C ALA A 144 -12.55 13.60 -7.21
N GLN A 145 -13.34 13.47 -6.16
CA GLN A 145 -12.84 13.18 -4.81
C GLN A 145 -12.21 11.80 -4.69
N GLN A 146 -12.69 10.80 -5.46
CA GLN A 146 -12.05 9.48 -5.50
C GLN A 146 -10.68 9.54 -6.17
N LEU A 147 -10.52 10.33 -7.23
CA LEU A 147 -9.21 10.60 -7.84
C LEU A 147 -8.28 11.35 -6.87
N ASP A 148 -8.80 12.39 -6.19
CA ASP A 148 -8.05 13.15 -5.19
C ASP A 148 -7.52 12.22 -4.08
N LEU A 149 -8.38 11.37 -3.53
CA LEU A 149 -8.00 10.43 -2.47
C LEU A 149 -6.98 9.40 -2.97
N CYS A 150 -7.17 8.84 -4.15
CA CYS A 150 -6.22 7.88 -4.74
C CYS A 150 -4.84 8.53 -4.94
N CYS A 151 -4.79 9.72 -5.55
CA CYS A 151 -3.53 10.45 -5.74
C CYS A 151 -2.84 10.75 -4.41
N PHE A 152 -3.58 11.21 -3.43
CA PHE A 152 -3.02 11.62 -2.13
C PHE A 152 -2.65 10.41 -1.28
N ARG A 153 -3.64 9.57 -0.91
CA ARG A 153 -3.46 8.46 0.03
C ARG A 153 -2.57 7.37 -0.56
N ASP A 154 -2.97 6.87 -1.74
CA ASP A 154 -2.27 5.74 -2.32
C ASP A 154 -0.93 6.17 -2.92
N GLY A 155 -0.83 7.40 -3.41
CA GLY A 155 0.42 8.00 -3.85
C GLY A 155 1.44 8.13 -2.72
N LEU A 156 1.08 8.75 -1.59
CA LEU A 156 1.98 8.89 -0.44
C LEU A 156 2.34 7.53 0.15
N ALA A 157 1.35 6.65 0.37
CA ALA A 157 1.59 5.34 0.95
C ALA A 157 2.55 4.49 0.09
N ASN A 158 2.37 4.50 -1.24
CA ASN A 158 3.28 3.80 -2.15
C ASN A 158 4.66 4.45 -2.20
N TRP A 159 4.77 5.77 -2.11
CA TRP A 159 6.06 6.44 -2.01
C TRP A 159 6.83 6.00 -0.76
N LEU A 160 6.18 5.97 0.40
CA LEU A 160 6.79 5.52 1.66
C LEU A 160 7.14 4.02 1.65
N ALA A 161 6.36 3.20 0.95
CA ALA A 161 6.55 1.76 0.84
C ALA A 161 7.46 1.33 -0.33
N TRP A 162 7.99 2.26 -1.12
CA TRP A 162 8.81 1.95 -2.29
C TRP A 162 10.09 1.19 -1.95
N GLY A 163 10.64 1.43 -0.77
CA GLY A 163 11.82 0.76 -0.24
C GLY A 163 12.52 1.61 0.81
N SER A 164 13.62 1.10 1.35
CA SER A 164 14.37 1.78 2.41
C SER A 164 15.00 3.10 1.95
N ASP A 165 15.38 3.19 0.67
CA ASP A 165 16.17 4.30 0.11
C ASP A 165 15.35 5.13 -0.90
N VAL A 166 14.04 5.28 -0.66
CA VAL A 166 13.15 5.98 -1.60
C VAL A 166 13.56 7.43 -1.84
N GLN A 167 14.16 8.08 -0.86
CA GLN A 167 14.64 9.47 -0.98
C GLN A 167 15.76 9.63 -2.00
N ASP A 168 16.58 8.61 -2.22
CA ASP A 168 17.72 8.62 -3.14
C ASP A 168 17.37 7.95 -4.49
N TYR A 169 16.14 7.42 -4.63
CA TYR A 169 15.75 6.72 -5.84
C TYR A 169 15.55 7.69 -7.00
N GLN A 170 16.08 7.31 -8.16
CA GLN A 170 15.92 8.06 -9.42
C GLN A 170 14.82 7.40 -10.26
N PHE A 171 13.64 8.03 -10.31
CA PHE A 171 12.56 7.56 -11.19
C PHE A 171 12.85 7.93 -12.65
N GLN A 172 12.34 7.11 -13.57
CA GLN A 172 12.52 7.33 -15.01
C GLN A 172 11.99 8.71 -15.42
N ASP A 173 12.76 9.46 -16.20
CA ASP A 173 12.37 10.75 -16.75
C ASP A 173 11.05 10.67 -17.52
N GLY A 174 10.22 11.66 -17.35
CA GLY A 174 8.93 11.76 -18.05
C GLY A 174 7.76 10.98 -17.43
N LEU A 175 8.00 10.07 -16.45
CA LEU A 175 6.92 9.35 -15.78
C LEU A 175 5.92 10.31 -15.11
N LEU A 176 6.41 11.29 -14.36
CA LEU A 176 5.56 12.30 -13.72
C LEU A 176 4.76 13.09 -14.76
N LYS A 177 5.41 13.53 -15.83
CA LYS A 177 4.75 14.30 -16.91
C LYS A 177 3.65 13.49 -17.58
N SER A 178 3.90 12.22 -17.87
CA SER A 178 2.92 11.31 -18.45
C SER A 178 1.75 11.04 -17.51
N ALA A 179 2.02 10.74 -16.24
CA ALA A 179 0.99 10.49 -15.25
C ALA A 179 0.11 11.72 -15.00
N MET A 180 0.72 12.91 -14.94
CA MET A 180 -0.01 14.19 -14.77
C MET A 180 -0.89 14.52 -15.96
N ARG A 181 -0.45 14.25 -17.19
CA ARG A 181 -1.28 14.45 -18.40
C ARG A 181 -2.53 13.56 -18.34
N LEU A 182 -2.36 12.26 -18.06
CA LEU A 182 -3.48 11.32 -17.94
C LEU A 182 -4.42 11.68 -16.78
N LEU A 183 -3.86 12.13 -15.65
CA LEU A 183 -4.64 12.58 -14.51
C LEU A 183 -5.50 13.81 -14.86
N ASN A 184 -4.93 14.79 -15.59
CA ASN A 184 -5.66 15.97 -16.02
C ASN A 184 -6.79 15.62 -17.00
N GLU A 185 -6.54 14.72 -17.96
CA GLU A 185 -7.56 14.21 -18.87
C GLU A 185 -8.69 13.51 -18.10
N ALA A 186 -8.34 12.60 -17.16
CA ALA A 186 -9.32 11.89 -16.34
C ALA A 186 -10.09 12.83 -15.41
N TYR A 187 -9.42 13.83 -14.81
CA TYR A 187 -10.08 14.79 -13.92
C TYR A 187 -11.13 15.65 -14.63
N GLY A 188 -10.91 15.93 -15.92
CA GLY A 188 -11.85 16.64 -16.80
C GLY A 188 -12.95 15.77 -17.40
N GLU A 189 -12.95 14.44 -17.16
CA GLU A 189 -13.96 13.53 -17.73
C GLU A 189 -15.35 13.80 -17.17
N SER A 190 -16.33 13.97 -18.05
CA SER A 190 -17.72 14.28 -17.69
C SER A 190 -18.70 13.11 -17.93
N ASP A 191 -18.29 12.10 -18.72
CA ASP A 191 -19.13 10.92 -18.96
C ASP A 191 -19.11 9.97 -17.74
N PRO A 192 -20.26 9.74 -17.07
CA PRO A 192 -20.33 8.86 -15.90
C PRO A 192 -19.94 7.39 -16.19
N ALA A 193 -20.07 6.92 -17.44
CA ALA A 193 -19.67 5.58 -17.81
C ALA A 193 -18.14 5.46 -17.89
N LEU A 194 -17.48 6.45 -18.48
CA LEU A 194 -16.02 6.52 -18.53
C LEU A 194 -15.42 6.78 -17.15
N GLN A 195 -16.03 7.62 -16.31
CA GLN A 195 -15.63 7.83 -14.93
C GLN A 195 -15.63 6.51 -14.14
N ARG A 196 -16.71 5.72 -14.24
CA ARG A 196 -16.79 4.38 -13.60
C ARG A 196 -15.73 3.43 -14.15
N LEU A 197 -15.50 3.45 -15.47
CA LEU A 197 -14.48 2.62 -16.10
C LEU A 197 -13.07 2.97 -15.57
N ILE A 198 -12.75 4.24 -15.45
CA ILE A 198 -11.48 4.72 -14.90
C ILE A 198 -11.30 4.20 -13.47
N LEU A 199 -12.30 4.39 -12.60
CA LEU A 199 -12.21 3.96 -11.19
C LEU A 199 -12.09 2.45 -11.01
N THR A 200 -12.65 1.65 -11.91
CA THR A 200 -12.62 0.18 -11.80
C THR A 200 -11.46 -0.48 -12.53
N ARG A 201 -11.02 0.09 -13.65
CA ARG A 201 -9.98 -0.52 -14.49
C ARG A 201 -8.58 -0.05 -14.17
N VAL A 202 -8.41 1.24 -13.84
CA VAL A 202 -7.08 1.79 -13.58
C VAL A 202 -6.38 1.12 -12.40
N PRO A 203 -7.04 0.82 -11.26
CA PRO A 203 -6.39 0.11 -10.15
C PRO A 203 -5.97 -1.34 -10.48
N ALA A 204 -6.56 -1.96 -11.50
CA ALA A 204 -6.20 -3.30 -11.98
C ALA A 204 -5.08 -3.31 -13.03
N LEU A 205 -4.60 -2.14 -13.47
CA LEU A 205 -3.49 -2.05 -14.42
C LEU A 205 -2.14 -2.35 -13.74
N PRO A 206 -1.10 -2.71 -14.52
CA PRO A 206 0.26 -2.74 -14.00
C PRO A 206 0.62 -1.42 -13.31
N PHE A 207 1.39 -1.49 -12.22
CA PHE A 207 1.68 -0.39 -11.30
C PHE A 207 1.93 0.96 -12.00
N TRP A 208 2.87 1.02 -12.93
CA TRP A 208 3.24 2.25 -13.64
C TRP A 208 2.16 2.82 -14.59
N LYS A 209 1.07 2.07 -14.81
CA LYS A 209 -0.10 2.50 -15.58
C LYS A 209 -1.24 3.01 -14.70
N GLN A 210 -1.12 2.87 -13.38
CA GLN A 210 -2.07 3.40 -12.40
C GLN A 210 -1.81 4.90 -12.21
N PHE A 211 -2.12 5.69 -13.21
CA PHE A 211 -1.70 7.10 -13.30
C PHE A 211 -2.10 7.98 -12.11
N PRO A 212 -3.25 7.82 -11.40
CA PRO A 212 -3.55 8.63 -10.24
C PRO A 212 -2.57 8.35 -9.09
N LEU A 213 -2.35 7.08 -8.77
CA LEU A 213 -1.38 6.64 -7.77
C LEU A 213 0.04 7.12 -8.13
N VAL A 214 0.46 6.90 -9.38
CA VAL A 214 1.81 7.27 -9.86
C VAL A 214 2.00 8.79 -9.83
N ALA A 215 1.01 9.57 -10.25
CA ALA A 215 1.07 11.04 -10.19
C ALA A 215 1.24 11.53 -8.74
N GLY A 216 0.47 10.97 -7.81
CA GLY A 216 0.59 11.28 -6.40
C GLY A 216 1.95 10.90 -5.82
N MET A 217 2.39 9.66 -6.03
CA MET A 217 3.69 9.14 -5.57
C MET A 217 4.85 10.02 -6.04
N LEU A 218 4.92 10.32 -7.33
CA LEU A 218 5.99 11.13 -7.90
C LEU A 218 5.89 12.61 -7.51
N THR A 219 4.70 13.10 -7.17
CA THR A 219 4.52 14.45 -6.62
C THR A 219 5.12 14.57 -5.22
N PHE A 220 4.91 13.57 -4.35
CA PHE A 220 5.54 13.52 -3.03
C PHE A 220 7.06 13.36 -3.13
N HIS A 221 7.53 12.52 -4.05
CA HIS A 221 8.95 12.38 -4.32
C HIS A 221 9.58 13.70 -4.78
N ASP A 222 8.99 14.39 -5.75
CA ASP A 222 9.44 15.68 -6.24
C ASP A 222 9.42 16.77 -5.15
N ALA A 223 8.42 16.78 -4.28
CA ALA A 223 8.39 17.64 -3.10
C ALA A 223 9.59 17.35 -2.18
N TYR A 224 9.88 16.07 -1.93
CA TYR A 224 11.03 15.67 -1.11
C TYR A 224 12.35 16.12 -1.74
N GLN A 225 12.55 15.91 -3.03
CA GLN A 225 13.76 16.33 -3.74
C GLN A 225 14.01 17.85 -3.68
N ARG A 226 12.93 18.64 -3.68
CA ARG A 226 13.02 20.11 -3.65
C ARG A 226 13.21 20.72 -2.26
N GLY A 227 12.63 20.13 -1.24
CA GLY A 227 12.60 20.75 0.09
C GLY A 227 12.58 19.75 1.26
N GLY A 228 13.00 18.51 1.01
CA GLY A 228 13.10 17.48 2.04
C GLY A 228 11.78 17.16 2.70
N ILE A 229 11.84 16.61 3.91
CA ILE A 229 10.68 16.16 4.65
C ILE A 229 9.69 17.32 4.97
N GLU A 230 10.16 18.53 5.13
CA GLU A 230 9.29 19.66 5.44
C GLU A 230 8.38 20.02 4.26
N ALA A 231 8.85 19.90 3.03
CA ALA A 231 8.03 20.09 1.84
C ALA A 231 6.99 18.96 1.69
N VAL A 232 7.37 17.72 1.98
CA VAL A 232 6.43 16.59 2.01
C VAL A 232 5.38 16.79 3.10
N HIS A 233 5.80 17.20 4.30
CA HIS A 233 4.89 17.46 5.42
C HIS A 233 3.90 18.59 5.11
N ALA A 234 4.37 19.68 4.50
CA ALA A 234 3.50 20.78 4.06
C ALA A 234 2.47 20.31 3.03
N LEU A 235 2.89 19.48 2.06
CA LEU A 235 2.01 18.89 1.07
C LEU A 235 1.01 17.92 1.74
N TYR A 236 1.46 17.09 2.66
CA TYR A 236 0.63 16.18 3.45
C TYR A 236 -0.46 16.95 4.23
N ARG A 237 -0.08 17.99 4.97
CA ARG A 237 -1.02 18.80 5.77
C ARG A 237 -2.10 19.48 4.94
N SER A 238 -1.91 19.64 3.63
CA SER A 238 -2.93 20.22 2.76
C SER A 238 -4.15 19.29 2.55
N GLY A 239 -4.03 18.01 2.93
CA GLY A 239 -5.10 17.03 2.83
C GLY A 239 -5.40 16.58 1.39
N TRP A 240 -6.28 15.59 1.27
CA TRP A 240 -6.62 15.01 -0.03
C TRP A 240 -7.67 15.81 -0.82
N GLN A 241 -8.51 16.60 -0.16
CA GLN A 241 -9.57 17.36 -0.83
C GLN A 241 -8.97 18.35 -1.85
N ALA A 242 -9.42 18.28 -3.09
CA ALA A 242 -8.91 19.07 -4.21
C ALA A 242 -7.38 18.91 -4.43
N PHE A 243 -6.82 17.72 -4.13
CA PHE A 243 -5.40 17.46 -4.32
C PHE A 243 -5.00 17.49 -5.79
N CYS A 244 -5.76 16.82 -6.68
CA CYS A 244 -5.46 16.79 -8.12
C CYS A 244 -5.43 18.18 -8.75
N PRO A 245 -6.44 19.07 -8.58
CA PRO A 245 -6.36 20.42 -9.10
C PRO A 245 -5.14 21.21 -8.62
N ARG A 246 -4.76 21.06 -7.35
CA ARG A 246 -3.58 21.73 -6.79
C ARG A 246 -2.27 21.32 -7.43
N ILE A 247 -2.11 20.01 -7.71
CA ILE A 247 -0.86 19.50 -8.32
C ILE A 247 -0.83 19.76 -9.83
N ILE A 248 -1.99 19.74 -10.52
CA ILE A 248 -2.12 20.04 -11.95
C ILE A 248 -1.78 21.52 -12.20
N GLN A 249 -2.36 22.45 -11.43
CA GLN A 249 -2.13 23.89 -11.58
C GLN A 249 -0.68 24.30 -11.33
N LYS A 250 -0.03 23.76 -10.29
CA LYS A 250 1.38 24.07 -9.98
C LYS A 250 2.32 23.76 -11.14
N LYS A 251 2.03 22.74 -11.92
CA LYS A 251 2.90 22.33 -13.02
C LYS A 251 2.74 23.21 -14.24
N THR A 252 1.52 23.66 -14.53
CA THR A 252 1.24 24.57 -15.65
C THR A 252 1.92 25.93 -15.44
N SER A 253 2.05 26.40 -14.20
CA SER A 253 2.76 27.65 -13.87
C SER A 253 4.27 27.51 -13.95
N ALA A 254 4.85 26.35 -13.63
CA ALA A 254 6.30 26.11 -13.69
C ALA A 254 6.85 25.81 -15.11
N GLU A 255 5.98 25.50 -16.06
CA GLU A 255 6.35 25.33 -17.48
C GLU A 255 6.20 26.66 -18.29
N ALA A 256 5.69 27.71 -17.65
CA ALA A 256 5.49 29.04 -18.27
C ALA A 256 6.60 30.06 -17.90
N ASP A 257 7.48 29.74 -16.97
CA ASP A 257 8.67 30.48 -16.57
C ASP A 257 9.95 29.81 -17.15
#